data_1d8a1310052c69adf179ed5987775af1
#
_entry.id   1d8a1310052c69adf179ed5987775af1
#
_cell.length_a   1.000
_cell.length_b   1.000
_cell.length_c   1.000
_cell.angle_alpha   90.00
_cell.angle_beta   90.00
_cell.angle_gamma   90.00
#
_symmetry.space_group_name_H-M   'P 1'
#
loop_
_entity.id
_entity.type
_entity.pdbx_description
1 polymer ?
#
loop_
_entity_poly.entity_id
_entity_poly.type
_entity_poly.pdbx_seq_one_letter_code
_entity_poly.pdbx_strand_id
1 'polypeptide(L)'
;MRQTSARGGFGLRLVFGNLWLFRPLVIRIMQGGSETAAMVRTTYALTQLEGSPAHNVIPKQARATVNVRVDPGETVDAACRRIKDRFDDRTTYELFEVSEPSPIAPFDGDPAFDYLRRVIASVYPTAGIAPYVQTSCSDARHFHRVCPRTYRFAGILFAGDSRSRIHGQDERLDVEAYKRGVGFYTEFIRHLDRLGK
;
A
#
# COMPACT_ATOMS: atom_id res chain seq x y z
N MET A 1 -15.25 -3.37 2.25
CA MET A 1 -15.46 -3.04 3.68
C MET A 1 -16.69 -3.73 4.32
N ARG A 2 -17.85 -3.84 3.66
CA ARG A 2 -19.02 -4.58 4.22
C ARG A 2 -18.71 -6.05 4.56
N GLN A 3 -17.81 -6.71 3.84
CA GLN A 3 -17.49 -8.14 4.05
C GLN A 3 -16.53 -8.39 5.23
N THR A 4 -15.66 -7.44 5.55
CA THR A 4 -14.76 -7.52 6.72
C THR A 4 -15.53 -7.28 8.03
N SER A 5 -16.60 -6.49 7.99
CA SER A 5 -17.45 -6.23 9.17
C SER A 5 -18.22 -7.48 9.63
N ALA A 6 -18.52 -8.40 8.71
CA ALA A 6 -19.31 -9.60 9.07
C ALA A 6 -18.61 -10.55 10.05
N ARG A 7 -17.26 -10.52 10.10
CA ARG A 7 -16.45 -11.35 11.01
C ARG A 7 -15.87 -10.59 12.21
N GLY A 8 -16.06 -9.27 12.27
CA GLY A 8 -15.62 -8.42 13.38
C GLY A 8 -16.59 -8.41 14.56
N GLY A 9 -16.10 -8.06 15.77
CA GLY A 9 -16.94 -7.81 16.94
C GLY A 9 -17.96 -6.69 16.69
N PHE A 10 -18.95 -6.57 17.57
CA PHE A 10 -20.06 -5.61 17.45
C PHE A 10 -19.58 -4.17 17.13
N GLY A 11 -18.54 -3.70 17.82
CA GLY A 11 -18.00 -2.34 17.61
C GLY A 11 -17.48 -2.12 16.19
N LEU A 12 -16.76 -3.10 15.61
CA LEU A 12 -16.28 -3.01 14.22
C LEU A 12 -17.44 -3.03 13.22
N ARG A 13 -18.47 -3.84 13.47
CA ARG A 13 -19.68 -3.87 12.63
C ARG A 13 -20.40 -2.53 12.67
N LEU A 14 -20.51 -1.91 13.84
CA LEU A 14 -21.16 -0.61 14.01
C LEU A 14 -20.41 0.47 13.24
N VAL A 15 -19.06 0.55 13.40
CA VAL A 15 -18.23 1.55 12.76
C VAL A 15 -18.20 1.36 11.23
N PHE A 16 -17.88 0.16 10.75
CA PHE A 16 -17.77 -0.09 9.31
C PHE A 16 -19.13 -0.18 8.59
N GLY A 17 -20.20 -0.49 9.30
CA GLY A 17 -21.57 -0.41 8.77
C GLY A 17 -22.06 1.02 8.60
N ASN A 18 -21.51 1.96 9.35
CA ASN A 18 -21.91 3.38 9.37
C ASN A 18 -20.71 4.30 9.05
N LEU A 19 -19.90 3.93 8.04
CA LEU A 19 -18.72 4.73 7.65
C LEU A 19 -19.05 6.16 7.26
N TRP A 20 -20.24 6.42 6.74
CA TRP A 20 -20.70 7.78 6.47
C TRP A 20 -20.64 8.69 7.70
N LEU A 21 -20.92 8.14 8.88
CA LEU A 21 -20.88 8.84 10.18
C LEU A 21 -19.48 8.80 10.81
N PHE A 22 -18.83 7.63 10.80
CA PHE A 22 -17.57 7.40 11.51
C PHE A 22 -16.31 7.68 10.66
N ARG A 23 -16.46 8.05 9.38
CA ARG A 23 -15.33 8.30 8.47
C ARG A 23 -14.30 9.28 9.04
N PRO A 24 -14.66 10.45 9.61
CA PRO A 24 -13.66 11.38 10.16
C PRO A 24 -12.87 10.77 11.31
N LEU A 25 -13.54 10.03 12.19
CA LEU A 25 -12.92 9.35 13.32
C LEU A 25 -11.97 8.24 12.86
N VAL A 26 -12.39 7.41 11.92
CA VAL A 26 -11.57 6.33 11.35
C VAL A 26 -10.33 6.91 10.68
N ILE A 27 -10.47 7.95 9.86
CA ILE A 27 -9.33 8.62 9.22
C ILE A 27 -8.37 9.18 10.28
N ARG A 28 -8.87 9.83 11.32
CA ARG A 28 -8.03 10.38 12.39
C ARG A 28 -7.24 9.31 13.13
N ILE A 29 -7.86 8.17 13.42
CA ILE A 29 -7.19 7.01 14.04
C ILE A 29 -6.10 6.46 13.09
N MET A 30 -6.43 6.27 11.81
CA MET A 30 -5.48 5.77 10.83
C MET A 30 -4.30 6.71 10.60
N GLN A 31 -4.49 8.01 10.68
CA GLN A 31 -3.43 9.02 10.56
C GLN A 31 -2.41 8.96 11.71
N GLY A 32 -2.76 8.40 12.85
CA GLY A 32 -1.86 8.23 14.01
C GLY A 32 -0.87 7.07 13.86
N GLY A 33 -1.11 6.11 12.98
CA GLY A 33 -0.21 4.99 12.74
C GLY A 33 0.71 5.23 11.55
N SER A 34 1.97 4.81 11.64
CA SER A 34 2.96 5.03 10.57
C SER A 34 2.55 4.38 9.24
N GLU A 35 2.10 3.13 9.26
CA GLU A 35 1.67 2.40 8.07
C GLU A 35 0.26 2.81 7.61
N THR A 36 -0.66 2.95 8.55
CA THR A 36 -2.06 3.29 8.25
C THR A 36 -2.21 4.72 7.75
N ALA A 37 -1.33 5.65 8.14
CA ALA A 37 -1.31 7.01 7.61
C ALA A 37 -1.07 7.03 6.10
N ALA A 38 -0.15 6.21 5.61
CA ALA A 38 0.16 6.09 4.18
C ALA A 38 -0.99 5.50 3.34
N MET A 39 -1.99 4.89 3.98
CA MET A 39 -3.20 4.38 3.32
C MET A 39 -4.30 5.43 3.13
N VAL A 40 -4.20 6.59 3.79
CA VAL A 40 -5.26 7.61 3.83
C VAL A 40 -4.78 9.02 3.51
N ARG A 41 -3.50 9.21 3.27
CA ARG A 41 -2.91 10.50 2.88
C ARG A 41 -1.54 10.33 2.24
N THR A 42 -1.11 11.33 1.47
CA THR A 42 0.30 11.49 1.08
C THR A 42 1.19 11.66 2.31
N THR A 43 2.31 10.93 2.33
CA THR A 43 3.29 10.97 3.43
C THR A 43 4.65 11.40 2.92
N TYR A 44 5.40 12.08 3.78
CA TYR A 44 6.72 12.64 3.51
C TYR A 44 7.69 12.12 4.55
N ALA A 45 8.78 11.50 4.13
CA ALA A 45 9.84 11.01 5.01
C ALA A 45 11.17 11.67 4.64
N LEU A 46 11.74 12.42 5.56
CA LEU A 46 13.08 12.96 5.44
C LEU A 46 14.07 11.79 5.60
N THR A 47 14.80 11.47 4.54
CA THR A 47 15.68 10.29 4.52
C THR A 47 17.16 10.63 4.57
N GLN A 48 17.56 11.83 4.06
CA GLN A 48 18.94 12.26 4.07
C GLN A 48 19.03 13.77 4.34
N LEU A 49 20.08 14.17 5.03
CA LEU A 49 20.46 15.56 5.23
C LEU A 49 21.93 15.72 4.94
N GLU A 50 22.28 16.72 4.14
CA GLU A 50 23.65 17.08 3.82
C GLU A 50 23.86 18.57 4.12
N GLY A 51 25.04 18.90 4.60
CA GLY A 51 25.36 20.29 4.95
C GLY A 51 26.86 20.51 5.00
N SER A 52 27.38 20.97 6.12
CA SER A 52 28.79 21.27 6.27
C SER A 52 29.67 20.00 6.21
N PRO A 53 30.83 20.07 5.50
CA PRO A 53 31.82 18.99 5.52
C PRO A 53 32.64 18.95 6.84
N ALA A 54 32.56 19.99 7.69
CA ALA A 54 33.30 20.09 8.95
C ALA A 54 32.49 20.79 10.05
N HIS A 55 32.77 20.43 11.29
CA HIS A 55 32.01 20.92 12.46
C HIS A 55 32.15 22.43 12.75
N ASN A 56 33.17 23.07 12.22
CA ASN A 56 33.46 24.51 12.40
C ASN A 56 33.24 25.34 11.13
N VAL A 57 32.56 24.81 10.13
CA VAL A 57 32.29 25.52 8.87
C VAL A 57 30.78 25.63 8.67
N ILE A 58 30.30 26.83 8.41
CA ILE A 58 28.91 27.07 8.02
C ILE A 58 28.75 26.77 6.53
N PRO A 59 27.87 25.84 6.14
CA PRO A 59 27.70 25.49 4.73
C PRO A 59 27.04 26.62 3.95
N LYS A 60 27.44 26.79 2.69
CA LYS A 60 26.77 27.70 1.75
C LYS A 60 25.43 27.12 1.27
N GLN A 61 25.32 25.82 1.24
CA GLN A 61 24.13 25.07 0.82
C GLN A 61 23.88 23.92 1.78
N ALA A 62 22.62 23.61 1.99
CA ALA A 62 22.19 22.38 2.65
C ALA A 62 21.21 21.65 1.73
N ARG A 63 21.26 20.33 1.73
CA ARG A 63 20.38 19.48 0.94
C ARG A 63 19.61 18.53 1.85
N ALA A 64 18.35 18.35 1.56
CA ALA A 64 17.49 17.37 2.21
C ALA A 64 16.84 16.46 1.15
N THR A 65 16.96 15.16 1.31
CA THR A 65 16.24 14.19 0.47
C THR A 65 14.97 13.77 1.19
N VAL A 66 13.84 13.90 0.48
CA VAL A 66 12.52 13.55 1.01
C VAL A 66 11.91 12.47 0.14
N ASN A 67 11.63 11.30 0.73
CA ASN A 67 10.85 10.27 0.07
C ASN A 67 9.36 10.58 0.24
N VAL A 68 8.64 10.67 -0.88
CA VAL A 68 7.21 11.01 -0.89
C VAL A 68 6.40 9.82 -1.37
N ARG A 69 5.42 9.40 -0.57
CA ARG A 69 4.42 8.41 -0.97
C ARG A 69 3.11 9.13 -1.24
N VAL A 70 2.79 9.27 -2.52
CA VAL A 70 1.62 10.01 -2.98
C VAL A 70 0.37 9.15 -2.84
N ASP A 71 -0.69 9.73 -2.26
CA ASP A 71 -2.01 9.10 -2.16
C ASP A 71 -2.59 8.82 -3.56
N PRO A 72 -3.26 7.67 -3.79
CA PRO A 72 -3.86 7.36 -5.10
C PRO A 72 -4.89 8.39 -5.61
N GLY A 73 -5.41 9.24 -4.74
CA GLY A 73 -6.32 10.34 -5.10
C GLY A 73 -5.62 11.67 -5.40
N GLU A 74 -4.28 11.71 -5.41
CA GLU A 74 -3.48 12.92 -5.61
C GLU A 74 -2.46 12.73 -6.72
N THR A 75 -1.97 13.81 -7.32
CA THR A 75 -0.87 13.80 -8.30
C THR A 75 0.45 14.14 -7.65
N VAL A 76 1.56 13.70 -8.26
CA VAL A 76 2.91 14.07 -7.84
C VAL A 76 3.09 15.58 -7.81
N ASP A 77 2.59 16.27 -8.81
CA ASP A 77 2.68 17.73 -8.89
C ASP A 77 1.94 18.43 -7.73
N ALA A 78 0.76 17.96 -7.35
CA ALA A 78 0.04 18.50 -6.19
C ALA A 78 0.79 18.25 -4.87
N ALA A 79 1.38 17.06 -4.71
CA ALA A 79 2.20 16.73 -3.55
C ALA A 79 3.45 17.61 -3.46
N CYS A 80 4.12 17.86 -4.59
CA CYS A 80 5.30 18.72 -4.68
C CYS A 80 4.97 20.18 -4.39
N ARG A 81 3.88 20.72 -4.92
CA ARG A 81 3.43 22.09 -4.61
C ARG A 81 3.23 22.28 -3.11
N ARG A 82 2.64 21.32 -2.43
CA ARG A 82 2.43 21.38 -0.96
C ARG A 82 3.73 21.47 -0.17
N ILE A 83 4.82 20.87 -0.66
CA ILE A 83 6.16 21.05 -0.08
C ILE A 83 6.69 22.43 -0.39
N LYS A 84 6.65 22.85 -1.66
CA LYS A 84 7.16 24.13 -2.12
C LYS A 84 6.53 25.29 -1.36
N ASP A 85 5.23 25.26 -1.11
CA ASP A 85 4.48 26.29 -0.40
C ASP A 85 4.91 26.47 1.07
N ARG A 86 5.76 25.59 1.59
CA ARG A 86 6.31 25.65 2.96
C ARG A 86 7.69 26.28 3.03
N PHE A 87 8.30 26.56 1.91
CA PHE A 87 9.65 27.10 1.80
C PHE A 87 9.65 28.45 1.10
N ASP A 88 10.71 29.24 1.33
CA ASP A 88 10.94 30.51 0.67
C ASP A 88 11.58 30.34 -0.73
N ASP A 89 11.71 31.43 -1.45
CA ASP A 89 12.25 31.46 -2.83
C ASP A 89 13.73 31.06 -2.93
N ARG A 90 14.44 30.94 -1.81
CA ARG A 90 15.84 30.46 -1.77
C ARG A 90 15.93 28.95 -1.86
N THR A 91 14.80 28.25 -1.72
CA THR A 91 14.74 26.80 -1.77
C THR A 91 14.39 26.35 -3.18
N THR A 92 15.27 25.56 -3.76
CA THR A 92 15.02 24.85 -5.04
C THR A 92 14.80 23.38 -4.77
N TYR A 93 14.07 22.69 -5.63
CA TYR A 93 13.90 21.23 -5.55
C TYR A 93 14.13 20.57 -6.89
N GLU A 94 14.61 19.35 -6.84
CA GLU A 94 14.79 18.46 -7.97
C GLU A 94 14.00 17.18 -7.71
N LEU A 95 13.35 16.65 -8.74
CA LEU A 95 12.62 15.39 -8.67
C LEU A 95 13.44 14.29 -9.33
N PHE A 96 13.57 13.16 -8.64
CA PHE A 96 14.19 11.96 -9.18
C PHE A 96 13.35 10.73 -8.80
N GLU A 97 13.45 9.68 -9.59
CA GLU A 97 12.66 8.44 -9.41
C GLU A 97 11.14 8.66 -9.32
N VAL A 98 10.63 9.53 -10.18
CA VAL A 98 9.23 9.95 -10.16
C VAL A 98 8.32 8.88 -10.76
N SER A 99 7.23 8.59 -10.07
CA SER A 99 6.14 7.75 -10.56
C SER A 99 4.81 8.25 -10.02
N GLU A 100 3.86 8.48 -10.91
CA GLU A 100 2.49 8.77 -10.49
C GLU A 100 1.87 7.58 -9.74
N PRO A 101 0.96 7.82 -8.80
CA PRO A 101 0.22 6.76 -8.15
C PRO A 101 -0.47 5.85 -9.16
N SER A 102 -0.40 4.55 -8.92
CA SER A 102 -1.11 3.61 -9.79
C SER A 102 -2.61 3.73 -9.58
N PRO A 103 -3.41 3.60 -10.66
CA PRO A 103 -4.84 3.56 -10.56
C PRO A 103 -5.34 2.47 -9.61
N ILE A 104 -6.49 2.71 -9.00
CA ILE A 104 -7.18 1.69 -8.20
C ILE A 104 -7.77 0.66 -9.15
N ALA A 105 -7.37 -0.61 -9.01
CA ALA A 105 -7.94 -1.70 -9.77
C ALA A 105 -9.43 -1.90 -9.42
N PRO A 106 -10.30 -2.21 -10.39
CA PRO A 106 -11.72 -2.47 -10.13
C PRO A 106 -11.87 -3.70 -9.22
N PHE A 107 -12.76 -3.63 -8.24
CA PHE A 107 -12.96 -4.74 -7.28
C PHE A 107 -14.43 -5.06 -7.01
N ASP A 108 -15.33 -4.11 -7.16
CA ASP A 108 -16.77 -4.34 -6.93
C ASP A 108 -17.44 -4.79 -8.22
N GLY A 109 -17.94 -6.03 -8.21
CA GLY A 109 -18.55 -6.65 -9.38
C GLY A 109 -17.59 -6.97 -10.52
N ASP A 110 -16.27 -6.90 -10.31
CA ASP A 110 -15.29 -7.25 -11.34
C ASP A 110 -15.03 -8.76 -11.36
N PRO A 111 -15.20 -9.42 -12.51
CA PRO A 111 -15.04 -10.89 -12.63
C PRO A 111 -13.65 -11.40 -12.23
N ALA A 112 -12.59 -10.64 -12.51
CA ALA A 112 -11.23 -11.04 -12.16
C ALA A 112 -10.98 -10.93 -10.65
N PHE A 113 -11.54 -9.90 -10.00
CA PHE A 113 -11.49 -9.81 -8.55
C PHE A 113 -12.31 -10.91 -7.87
N ASP A 114 -13.49 -11.22 -8.40
CA ASP A 114 -14.34 -12.31 -7.90
C ASP A 114 -13.67 -13.68 -8.10
N TYR A 115 -12.97 -13.88 -9.20
CA TYR A 115 -12.14 -15.06 -9.41
C TYR A 115 -11.03 -15.16 -8.35
N LEU A 116 -10.25 -14.11 -8.16
CA LEU A 116 -9.21 -14.05 -7.13
C LEU A 116 -9.77 -14.37 -5.74
N ARG A 117 -10.93 -13.81 -5.40
CA ARG A 117 -11.64 -14.11 -4.14
C ARG A 117 -12.00 -15.57 -3.98
N ARG A 118 -12.49 -16.22 -5.04
CA ARG A 118 -12.82 -17.68 -5.02
C ARG A 118 -11.58 -18.52 -4.76
N VAL A 119 -10.47 -18.23 -5.44
CA VAL A 119 -9.21 -18.95 -5.23
C VAL A 119 -8.65 -18.72 -3.82
N ILE A 120 -8.70 -17.48 -3.31
CA ILE A 120 -8.30 -17.21 -1.92
C ILE A 120 -9.16 -18.03 -0.95
N ALA A 121 -10.47 -18.05 -1.14
CA ALA A 121 -11.39 -18.76 -0.24
C ALA A 121 -11.19 -20.30 -0.29
N SER A 122 -10.78 -20.88 -1.42
CA SER A 122 -10.50 -22.32 -1.54
C SER A 122 -9.24 -22.72 -0.77
N VAL A 123 -8.19 -21.90 -0.81
CA VAL A 123 -6.89 -22.18 -0.16
C VAL A 123 -6.85 -21.72 1.29
N TYR A 124 -7.54 -20.61 1.58
CA TYR A 124 -7.60 -19.95 2.90
C TYR A 124 -9.06 -19.77 3.36
N PRO A 125 -9.78 -20.84 3.69
CA PRO A 125 -11.23 -20.77 3.93
C PRO A 125 -11.63 -19.93 5.16
N THR A 126 -10.71 -19.71 6.09
CA THR A 126 -10.93 -18.86 7.27
C THR A 126 -10.54 -17.39 7.06
N ALA A 127 -9.87 -17.06 5.94
CA ALA A 127 -9.42 -15.70 5.68
C ALA A 127 -10.59 -14.76 5.35
N GLY A 128 -10.52 -13.55 5.91
CA GLY A 128 -11.36 -12.43 5.47
C GLY A 128 -10.71 -11.77 4.26
N ILE A 129 -11.49 -11.46 3.22
CA ILE A 129 -11.00 -10.85 2.00
C ILE A 129 -11.53 -9.43 1.90
N ALA A 130 -10.62 -8.46 1.80
CA ALA A 130 -10.99 -7.05 1.60
C ALA A 130 -9.94 -6.35 0.73
N PRO A 131 -10.36 -5.47 -0.18
CA PRO A 131 -9.43 -4.59 -0.87
C PRO A 131 -8.84 -3.58 0.12
N TYR A 132 -7.56 -3.26 -0.05
CA TYR A 132 -6.89 -2.20 0.70
C TYR A 132 -5.86 -1.49 -0.16
N VAL A 133 -5.36 -0.34 0.31
CA VAL A 133 -4.29 0.39 -0.38
C VAL A 133 -2.95 -0.22 -0.01
N GLN A 134 -2.24 -0.76 -1.00
CA GLN A 134 -0.88 -1.27 -0.79
C GLN A 134 0.10 -0.11 -0.68
N THR A 135 0.81 -0.05 0.43
CA THR A 135 1.74 1.05 0.75
C THR A 135 3.17 0.83 0.27
N SER A 136 3.52 -0.40 -0.15
CA SER A 136 4.82 -0.72 -0.73
C SER A 136 4.82 -0.61 -2.25
N CYS A 137 5.99 -0.30 -2.82
CA CYS A 137 6.21 -0.34 -4.26
C CYS A 137 6.31 -1.79 -4.74
N SER A 138 5.86 -2.04 -5.98
CA SER A 138 6.04 -3.30 -6.69
C SER A 138 6.01 -3.06 -8.19
N ASP A 139 6.46 -4.03 -8.97
CA ASP A 139 6.44 -3.97 -10.44
C ASP A 139 5.03 -3.86 -11.03
N ALA A 140 3.99 -4.09 -10.23
CA ALA A 140 2.61 -3.82 -10.58
C ALA A 140 2.40 -2.39 -11.13
N ARG A 141 3.24 -1.42 -10.75
CA ARG A 141 3.24 -0.05 -11.30
C ARG A 141 3.47 0.00 -12.82
N HIS A 142 4.13 -1.01 -13.38
CA HIS A 142 4.36 -1.11 -14.82
C HIS A 142 3.19 -1.80 -15.54
N PHE A 143 2.60 -2.80 -14.90
CA PHE A 143 1.54 -3.62 -15.48
C PHE A 143 0.20 -2.89 -15.62
N HIS A 144 -0.12 -1.92 -14.77
CA HIS A 144 -1.38 -1.17 -14.91
C HIS A 144 -1.50 -0.40 -16.23
N ARG A 145 -0.38 -0.13 -16.92
CA ARG A 145 -0.37 0.54 -18.24
C ARG A 145 -0.97 -0.34 -19.34
N VAL A 146 -0.91 -1.65 -19.17
CA VAL A 146 -1.40 -2.65 -20.13
C VAL A 146 -2.64 -3.39 -19.64
N CYS A 147 -2.88 -3.40 -18.32
CA CYS A 147 -4.02 -4.07 -17.72
C CYS A 147 -4.57 -3.29 -16.52
N PRO A 148 -5.80 -2.76 -16.58
CA PRO A 148 -6.41 -2.04 -15.46
C PRO A 148 -6.73 -2.96 -14.26
N ARG A 149 -6.79 -4.29 -14.49
CA ARG A 149 -7.05 -5.31 -13.46
C ARG A 149 -5.75 -5.82 -12.82
N THR A 150 -4.87 -4.91 -12.46
CA THR A 150 -3.60 -5.25 -11.80
C THR A 150 -3.79 -5.25 -10.29
N TYR A 151 -3.98 -6.44 -9.70
CA TYR A 151 -4.12 -6.63 -8.26
C TYR A 151 -2.76 -6.93 -7.61
N ARG A 152 -2.45 -6.19 -6.54
CA ARG A 152 -1.25 -6.42 -5.73
C ARG A 152 -1.57 -7.40 -4.62
N PHE A 153 -1.28 -8.66 -4.86
CA PHE A 153 -1.59 -9.75 -3.95
C PHE A 153 -0.48 -10.80 -3.97
N ALA A 154 -0.05 -11.25 -2.81
CA ALA A 154 0.82 -12.41 -2.64
C ALA A 154 0.01 -13.54 -2.02
N GLY A 155 0.01 -14.70 -2.67
CA GLY A 155 -0.71 -15.90 -2.22
C GLY A 155 -0.03 -16.59 -1.03
N ILE A 156 0.70 -15.85 -0.19
CA ILE A 156 1.48 -16.35 0.95
C ILE A 156 1.01 -15.66 2.21
N LEU A 157 0.85 -16.44 3.28
CA LEU A 157 0.47 -15.93 4.59
C LEU A 157 1.72 -15.45 5.35
N PHE A 158 1.78 -14.18 5.64
CA PHE A 158 2.77 -13.60 6.56
C PHE A 158 2.18 -13.57 7.97
N ALA A 159 2.57 -14.56 8.79
CA ALA A 159 2.09 -14.70 10.15
C ALA A 159 3.17 -14.29 11.17
N GLY A 160 2.74 -13.91 12.37
CA GLY A 160 3.64 -13.53 13.46
C GLY A 160 4.50 -12.31 13.11
N ASP A 161 5.80 -12.43 13.29
CA ASP A 161 6.81 -11.39 13.03
C ASP A 161 7.39 -11.40 11.59
N SER A 162 6.95 -12.31 10.73
CA SER A 162 7.50 -12.46 9.37
C SER A 162 7.44 -11.16 8.57
N ARG A 163 6.37 -10.37 8.74
CA ARG A 163 6.20 -9.12 8.00
C ARG A 163 7.19 -8.03 8.42
N SER A 164 7.52 -7.95 9.71
CA SER A 164 8.47 -6.96 10.24
C SER A 164 9.93 -7.29 9.89
N ARG A 165 10.18 -8.51 9.42
CA ARG A 165 11.50 -8.99 9.01
C ARG A 165 11.80 -8.82 7.53
N ILE A 166 10.82 -8.42 6.73
CA ILE A 166 11.00 -8.15 5.28
C ILE A 166 12.08 -7.07 5.11
N HIS A 167 13.12 -7.37 4.31
CA HIS A 167 14.33 -6.55 4.13
C HIS A 167 15.19 -6.36 5.40
N GLY A 168 14.91 -7.12 6.46
CA GLY A 168 15.68 -7.08 7.70
C GLY A 168 16.75 -8.18 7.78
N GLN A 169 17.53 -8.13 8.86
CA GLN A 169 18.36 -9.28 9.24
C GLN A 169 17.43 -10.43 9.64
N ASP A 170 17.82 -11.66 9.31
CA ASP A 170 17.03 -12.85 9.67
C ASP A 170 15.67 -12.92 8.96
N GLU A 171 15.61 -12.41 7.72
CA GLU A 171 14.42 -12.55 6.86
C GLU A 171 14.14 -14.03 6.61
N ARG A 172 12.93 -14.45 6.91
CA ARG A 172 12.54 -15.85 6.82
C ARG A 172 11.09 -16.01 6.44
N LEU A 173 10.79 -17.11 5.79
CA LEU A 173 9.44 -17.51 5.41
C LEU A 173 9.13 -18.86 6.03
N ASP A 174 7.93 -18.98 6.61
CA ASP A 174 7.44 -20.26 7.11
C ASP A 174 7.22 -21.25 5.97
N VAL A 175 7.70 -22.50 6.12
CA VAL A 175 7.68 -23.53 5.08
C VAL A 175 6.25 -23.93 4.71
N GLU A 176 5.35 -24.01 5.68
CA GLU A 176 3.95 -24.36 5.42
C GLU A 176 3.21 -23.20 4.74
N ALA A 177 3.53 -21.94 5.10
CA ALA A 177 3.01 -20.78 4.39
C ALA A 177 3.49 -20.74 2.92
N TYR A 178 4.75 -21.10 2.68
CA TYR A 178 5.30 -21.22 1.32
C TYR A 178 4.59 -22.32 0.51
N LYS A 179 4.41 -23.53 1.06
CA LYS A 179 3.70 -24.62 0.40
C LYS A 179 2.26 -24.24 0.06
N ARG A 180 1.56 -23.57 0.97
CA ARG A 180 0.21 -23.06 0.70
C ARG A 180 0.22 -22.01 -0.41
N GLY A 181 1.24 -21.15 -0.46
CA GLY A 181 1.43 -20.20 -1.56
C GLY A 181 1.58 -20.90 -2.91
N VAL A 182 2.39 -21.95 -3.00
CA VAL A 182 2.50 -22.79 -4.21
C VAL A 182 1.13 -23.37 -4.58
N GLY A 183 0.39 -23.91 -3.61
CA GLY A 183 -0.97 -24.41 -3.80
C GLY A 183 -1.91 -23.33 -4.35
N PHE A 184 -1.85 -22.11 -3.79
CA PHE A 184 -2.63 -20.98 -4.27
C PHE A 184 -2.36 -20.65 -5.75
N TYR A 185 -1.10 -20.51 -6.15
CA TYR A 185 -0.77 -20.21 -7.53
C TYR A 185 -1.10 -21.36 -8.48
N THR A 186 -0.98 -22.60 -8.02
CA THR A 186 -1.40 -23.77 -8.79
C THR A 186 -2.90 -23.73 -9.08
N GLU A 187 -3.75 -23.49 -8.08
CA GLU A 187 -5.19 -23.35 -8.24
C GLU A 187 -5.55 -22.12 -9.10
N PHE A 188 -4.86 -21.01 -8.88
CA PHE A 188 -5.08 -19.79 -9.64
C PHE A 188 -4.81 -20.00 -11.13
N ILE A 189 -3.71 -20.64 -11.50
CA ILE A 189 -3.32 -20.84 -12.90
C ILE A 189 -4.22 -21.89 -13.58
N ARG A 190 -4.53 -23.01 -12.91
CA ARG A 190 -5.34 -24.10 -13.49
C ARG A 190 -6.74 -23.68 -13.91
N HIS A 191 -7.27 -22.64 -13.32
CA HIS A 191 -8.66 -22.24 -13.56
C HIS A 191 -8.77 -20.85 -14.22
N LEU A 192 -7.68 -20.31 -14.76
CA LEU A 192 -7.68 -19.03 -15.47
C LEU A 192 -8.62 -19.01 -16.70
N ASP A 193 -8.81 -20.18 -17.35
CA ASP A 193 -9.73 -20.36 -18.47
C ASP A 193 -11.20 -20.09 -18.11
N ARG A 194 -11.53 -20.07 -16.82
CA ARG A 194 -12.87 -19.75 -16.29
C ARG A 194 -13.12 -18.25 -16.07
N LEU A 195 -12.11 -17.41 -16.28
CA LEU A 195 -12.22 -15.97 -16.12
C LEU A 195 -13.07 -15.29 -17.21
N GLY A 196 -13.27 -15.92 -18.34
CA GLY A 196 -14.02 -15.40 -19.49
C GLY A 196 -15.41 -16.03 -19.66
N LYS A 197 -15.82 -16.88 -18.76
CA LYS A 197 -17.13 -17.55 -18.73
C LYS A 197 -17.84 -17.17 -17.43
#